data_c506902053c1f40aa2ad28ec1100ea93
#
_entry.id   c506902053c1f40aa2ad28ec1100ea93
#
_cell.length_a   1.000
_cell.length_b   1.000
_cell.length_c   1.000
_cell.angle_alpha   90.00
_cell.angle_beta   90.00
_cell.angle_gamma   90.00
#
_symmetry.space_group_name_H-M   'P 1'
#
loop_
_entity.id
_entity.type
_entity.pdbx_description
1 polymer ?
#
loop_
_entity_poly.entity_id
_entity_poly.type
_entity_poly.pdbx_seq_one_letter_code
_entity_poly.pdbx_strand_id
1 'polypeptide(L)'
;MFLQNQLKIEEPICIAPSGDVCGEGILWRRASQCIYWTDINRFLVHRYTLNDGSVKTWFFAEPVTCVMETSREDTLALSLGSGIALWKPDSHAAPVSLFALPGWPFVRCNDAAVDPAGALWVGSMRNNVKANGDAFPAGGRDGVLYRIDGNGSNSEWRRDVGISNTLLWSPDKSRFYFGDTLQNCIWSYAYDLGEKSIAGEQPFFQGFERGGPDGSTIDADGYVWNCRYGGGCIVRVAPDGRIDRVIDLPVSRPTNCTFGGPQGNVLYITSASPEPGHWERFGGGLFAIQTNVAGMNENKFQLT
;
A
#
# COMPACT_ATOMS: atom_id res chain seq x y z
N MET A 1 -12.84 -15.57 -32.26
CA MET A 1 -11.79 -16.22 -31.48
C MET A 1 -10.85 -15.10 -31.02
N PHE A 2 -11.17 -14.49 -29.86
CA PHE A 2 -10.32 -13.44 -29.27
C PHE A 2 -9.08 -14.17 -28.71
N LEU A 3 -7.91 -13.90 -29.28
CA LEU A 3 -6.63 -14.24 -28.65
C LEU A 3 -6.61 -13.47 -27.35
N GLN A 4 -6.87 -14.14 -26.23
CA GLN A 4 -6.53 -13.58 -24.91
C GLN A 4 -5.05 -13.26 -24.98
N ASN A 5 -4.68 -11.98 -24.87
CA ASN A 5 -3.30 -11.56 -24.75
C ASN A 5 -2.72 -12.25 -23.53
N GLN A 6 -1.88 -13.25 -23.76
CA GLN A 6 -1.25 -13.98 -22.67
C GLN A 6 -0.43 -12.98 -21.83
N LEU A 7 -0.62 -12.98 -20.51
CA LEU A 7 0.13 -12.14 -19.59
C LEU A 7 1.62 -12.40 -19.76
N LYS A 8 2.37 -11.33 -20.06
CA LYS A 8 3.85 -11.35 -20.15
C LYS A 8 4.40 -10.56 -18.97
N ILE A 9 5.39 -11.11 -18.32
CA ILE A 9 6.05 -10.57 -17.14
C ILE A 9 7.54 -10.77 -17.33
N GLU A 10 8.32 -9.70 -17.18
CA GLU A 10 9.77 -9.77 -17.16
C GLU A 10 10.30 -10.11 -15.76
N GLU A 11 11.58 -10.44 -15.66
CA GLU A 11 12.22 -10.71 -14.36
C GLU A 11 12.25 -9.45 -13.47
N PRO A 12 12.06 -9.61 -12.14
CA PRO A 12 12.15 -8.52 -11.19
C PRO A 12 13.57 -7.92 -11.14
N ILE A 13 13.67 -6.60 -11.26
CA ILE A 13 14.92 -5.86 -11.15
C ILE A 13 14.87 -4.96 -9.93
N CYS A 14 15.88 -5.04 -9.04
CA CYS A 14 16.05 -4.07 -7.95
C CYS A 14 16.55 -2.74 -8.54
N ILE A 15 15.72 -1.70 -8.47
CA ILE A 15 16.02 -0.37 -9.00
C ILE A 15 16.56 0.59 -7.93
N ALA A 16 16.26 0.35 -6.65
CA ALA A 16 16.86 1.06 -5.53
C ALA A 16 17.12 0.09 -4.36
N PRO A 17 18.38 -0.25 -4.07
CA PRO A 17 18.76 -1.14 -2.96
C PRO A 17 18.77 -0.36 -1.63
N SER A 18 17.63 0.17 -1.20
CA SER A 18 17.48 1.04 -0.02
C SER A 18 17.76 0.32 1.31
N GLY A 19 17.58 -1.01 1.33
CA GLY A 19 17.76 -1.82 2.53
C GLY A 19 16.78 -1.44 3.64
N ASP A 20 15.53 -1.16 3.29
CA ASP A 20 14.50 -0.75 4.22
C ASP A 20 14.20 -1.86 5.22
N VAL A 21 14.02 -1.51 6.48
CA VAL A 21 13.60 -2.46 7.51
C VAL A 21 12.19 -2.96 7.19
N CYS A 22 11.30 -2.03 6.85
CA CYS A 22 9.95 -2.32 6.35
C CYS A 22 9.57 -1.27 5.29
N GLY A 23 10.05 -1.49 4.05
CA GLY A 23 9.66 -0.68 2.90
C GLY A 23 8.18 -0.87 2.61
N GLU A 24 7.38 0.22 2.49
CA GLU A 24 5.93 0.17 2.40
C GLU A 24 5.32 1.40 1.70
N GLY A 25 3.99 1.46 1.65
CA GLY A 25 3.20 2.64 1.31
C GLY A 25 3.58 3.30 0.00
N ILE A 26 3.77 2.50 -1.04
CA ILE A 26 4.27 2.93 -2.34
C ILE A 26 3.23 3.76 -3.12
N LEU A 27 3.69 4.83 -3.75
CA LEU A 27 2.92 5.70 -4.62
C LEU A 27 3.68 5.98 -5.93
N TRP A 28 3.05 5.73 -7.07
CA TRP A 28 3.50 6.26 -8.35
C TRP A 28 2.90 7.62 -8.63
N ARG A 29 3.72 8.65 -8.74
CA ARG A 29 3.29 10.01 -9.07
C ARG A 29 3.58 10.32 -10.54
N ARG A 30 2.54 10.19 -11.38
CA ARG A 30 2.65 10.35 -12.84
C ARG A 30 3.15 11.75 -13.25
N ALA A 31 2.66 12.81 -12.60
CA ALA A 31 3.00 14.19 -12.97
C ALA A 31 4.49 14.51 -12.85
N SER A 32 5.19 13.91 -11.88
CA SER A 32 6.62 14.11 -11.64
C SER A 32 7.49 12.91 -12.06
N GLN A 33 6.89 11.83 -12.57
CA GLN A 33 7.57 10.57 -12.93
C GLN A 33 8.45 10.06 -11.78
N CYS A 34 7.88 10.07 -10.57
CA CYS A 34 8.56 9.68 -9.34
C CYS A 34 7.80 8.58 -8.61
N ILE A 35 8.53 7.74 -7.90
CA ILE A 35 7.99 6.76 -6.97
C ILE A 35 8.29 7.27 -5.55
N TYR A 36 7.27 7.35 -4.70
CA TYR A 36 7.43 7.54 -3.27
C TYR A 36 7.16 6.22 -2.56
N TRP A 37 7.90 5.96 -1.48
CA TRP A 37 7.63 4.86 -0.57
C TRP A 37 8.17 5.20 0.82
N THR A 38 7.82 4.40 1.81
CA THR A 38 8.21 4.62 3.21
C THR A 38 9.15 3.52 3.70
N ASP A 39 9.92 3.80 4.75
CA ASP A 39 10.42 2.78 5.67
C ASP A 39 9.76 3.02 7.03
N ILE A 40 8.79 2.18 7.36
CA ILE A 40 7.98 2.34 8.57
C ILE A 40 8.86 2.37 9.82
N ASN A 41 9.85 1.47 9.90
CA ASN A 41 10.67 1.29 11.09
C ASN A 41 11.77 2.34 11.25
N ARG A 42 12.27 2.91 10.16
CA ARG A 42 13.25 3.99 10.21
C ARG A 42 12.64 5.39 10.11
N PHE A 43 11.31 5.46 10.02
CA PHE A 43 10.53 6.71 9.94
C PHE A 43 10.92 7.55 8.73
N LEU A 44 11.05 6.89 7.56
CA LEU A 44 11.53 7.53 6.34
C LEU A 44 10.43 7.59 5.28
N VAL A 45 10.51 8.62 4.45
CA VAL A 45 9.89 8.67 3.13
C VAL A 45 11.01 8.80 2.10
N HIS A 46 10.97 7.98 1.08
CA HIS A 46 11.87 8.01 -0.07
C HIS A 46 11.15 8.50 -1.32
N ARG A 47 11.90 9.13 -2.23
CA ARG A 47 11.45 9.45 -3.58
C ARG A 47 12.51 9.01 -4.58
N TYR A 48 12.17 8.08 -5.44
CA TYR A 48 12.97 7.70 -6.61
C TYR A 48 12.50 8.50 -7.82
N THR A 49 13.42 9.16 -8.52
CA THR A 49 13.15 9.91 -9.75
C THR A 49 13.51 9.05 -10.94
N LEU A 50 12.54 8.75 -11.80
CA LEU A 50 12.71 7.81 -12.91
C LEU A 50 13.75 8.29 -13.94
N ASN A 51 13.83 9.62 -14.14
CA ASN A 51 14.67 10.23 -15.17
C ASN A 51 16.17 10.06 -14.94
N ASP A 52 16.62 10.07 -13.68
CA ASP A 52 18.03 10.05 -13.32
C ASP A 52 18.41 8.96 -12.30
N GLY A 53 17.43 8.19 -11.83
CA GLY A 53 17.64 7.14 -10.84
C GLY A 53 18.00 7.65 -9.44
N SER A 54 17.86 8.95 -9.18
CA SER A 54 18.19 9.54 -7.88
C SER A 54 17.18 9.17 -6.81
N VAL A 55 17.66 8.97 -5.57
CA VAL A 55 16.82 8.75 -4.39
C VAL A 55 17.01 9.92 -3.43
N LYS A 56 15.90 10.59 -3.07
CA LYS A 56 15.85 11.57 -1.99
C LYS A 56 15.12 10.98 -0.80
N THR A 57 15.58 11.27 0.42
CA THR A 57 15.02 10.74 1.66
C THR A 57 14.69 11.84 2.64
N TRP A 58 13.56 11.73 3.33
CA TRP A 58 13.13 12.59 4.43
C TRP A 58 12.94 11.77 5.70
N PHE A 59 13.22 12.37 6.85
CA PHE A 59 13.11 11.79 8.18
C PHE A 59 11.94 12.38 8.92
N PHE A 60 11.20 11.53 9.64
CA PHE A 60 10.05 11.91 10.45
C PHE A 60 10.28 11.54 11.91
N ALA A 61 9.44 12.07 12.80
CA ALA A 61 9.53 11.80 14.24
C ALA A 61 8.81 10.52 14.68
N GLU A 62 8.05 9.91 13.78
CA GLU A 62 7.23 8.71 14.01
C GLU A 62 7.11 7.88 12.74
N PRO A 63 6.58 6.65 12.81
CA PRO A 63 6.37 5.81 11.62
C PRO A 63 5.54 6.53 10.55
N VAL A 64 5.98 6.47 9.30
CA VAL A 64 5.21 6.85 8.12
C VAL A 64 4.85 5.57 7.39
N THR A 65 3.57 5.30 7.19
CA THR A 65 3.11 4.02 6.66
C THR A 65 2.65 4.07 5.21
N CYS A 66 2.12 5.22 4.75
CA CYS A 66 1.72 5.42 3.35
C CYS A 66 1.91 6.87 2.91
N VAL A 67 2.06 7.04 1.59
CA VAL A 67 2.08 8.34 0.90
C VAL A 67 0.98 8.33 -0.15
N MET A 68 0.15 9.37 -0.22
CA MET A 68 -0.97 9.47 -1.16
C MET A 68 -1.00 10.84 -1.85
N GLU A 69 -1.44 10.88 -3.11
CA GLU A 69 -1.69 12.14 -3.80
C GLU A 69 -2.91 12.88 -3.25
N THR A 70 -2.86 14.19 -3.28
CA THR A 70 -4.02 15.05 -2.96
C THR A 70 -4.47 15.85 -4.19
N SER A 71 -5.62 16.50 -4.08
CA SER A 71 -6.11 17.46 -5.09
C SER A 71 -5.22 18.69 -5.23
N ARG A 72 -4.32 18.95 -4.27
CA ARG A 72 -3.32 20.03 -4.32
C ARG A 72 -1.98 19.48 -4.80
N GLU A 73 -1.49 19.99 -5.89
CA GLU A 73 -0.33 19.45 -6.60
C GLU A 73 0.98 19.47 -5.77
N ASP A 74 1.16 20.47 -4.90
CA ASP A 74 2.34 20.60 -4.03
C ASP A 74 2.23 19.85 -2.70
N THR A 75 1.11 19.19 -2.45
CA THR A 75 0.78 18.59 -1.15
C THR A 75 0.49 17.10 -1.30
N LEU A 76 1.11 16.28 -0.46
CA LEU A 76 0.84 14.86 -0.29
C LEU A 76 0.11 14.64 1.05
N ALA A 77 -0.68 13.58 1.14
CA ALA A 77 -1.16 13.08 2.41
C ALA A 77 -0.23 11.95 2.87
N LEU A 78 0.09 11.95 4.16
CA LEU A 78 0.87 10.91 4.84
C LEU A 78 -0.03 10.19 5.82
N SER A 79 0.00 8.87 5.80
CA SER A 79 -0.42 8.05 6.92
C SER A 79 0.76 7.93 7.88
N LEU A 80 0.63 8.54 9.05
CA LEU A 80 1.59 8.46 10.15
C LEU A 80 1.14 7.41 11.16
N GLY A 81 2.01 6.96 12.04
CA GLY A 81 1.58 6.12 13.17
C GLY A 81 0.43 6.75 13.94
N SER A 82 0.48 8.05 14.14
CA SER A 82 -0.49 8.83 14.92
C SER A 82 -1.75 9.29 14.17
N GLY A 83 -1.84 9.08 12.84
CA GLY A 83 -3.00 9.53 12.05
C GLY A 83 -2.64 10.01 10.66
N ILE A 84 -3.42 10.92 10.10
CA ILE A 84 -3.22 11.48 8.76
C ILE A 84 -2.73 12.92 8.85
N ALA A 85 -1.70 13.24 8.06
CA ALA A 85 -1.15 14.59 7.96
C ALA A 85 -0.95 15.03 6.51
N LEU A 86 -1.00 16.33 6.27
CA LEU A 86 -0.69 16.95 4.98
C LEU A 86 0.77 17.43 4.97
N TRP A 87 1.50 17.09 3.94
CA TRP A 87 2.93 17.34 3.82
C TRP A 87 3.31 17.91 2.46
N LYS A 88 4.25 18.84 2.46
CA LYS A 88 4.86 19.41 1.26
C LYS A 88 6.32 19.01 1.16
N PRO A 89 6.67 18.02 0.31
CA PRO A 89 8.00 17.40 0.29
C PRO A 89 9.15 18.38 -0.06
N ASP A 90 8.87 19.43 -0.80
CA ASP A 90 9.89 20.41 -1.21
C ASP A 90 9.86 21.68 -0.34
N SER A 91 9.16 21.65 0.79
CA SER A 91 9.18 22.72 1.80
C SER A 91 9.94 22.29 3.06
N HIS A 92 10.31 23.25 3.91
CA HIS A 92 10.86 22.97 5.24
C HIS A 92 9.78 22.93 6.33
N ALA A 93 8.49 23.01 5.93
CA ALA A 93 7.39 22.97 6.87
C ALA A 93 7.15 21.53 7.40
N ALA A 94 6.87 21.43 8.68
CA ALA A 94 6.43 20.15 9.26
C ALA A 94 5.07 19.72 8.67
N PRO A 95 4.76 18.42 8.64
CA PRO A 95 3.43 17.95 8.30
C PRO A 95 2.36 18.54 9.21
N VAL A 96 1.20 18.84 8.63
CA VAL A 96 0.05 19.40 9.36
C VAL A 96 -0.98 18.30 9.60
N SER A 97 -1.27 17.98 10.86
CA SER A 97 -2.24 16.95 11.21
C SER A 97 -3.64 17.30 10.69
N LEU A 98 -4.29 16.31 10.06
CA LEU A 98 -5.67 16.39 9.59
C LEU A 98 -6.60 15.47 10.39
N PHE A 99 -6.12 14.31 10.78
CA PHE A 99 -6.84 13.32 11.58
C PHE A 99 -5.89 12.71 12.61
N ALA A 100 -6.30 12.66 13.86
CA ALA A 100 -5.57 11.99 14.94
C ALA A 100 -6.18 10.62 15.22
N LEU A 101 -5.37 9.57 15.14
CA LEU A 101 -5.82 8.19 15.37
C LEU A 101 -6.15 7.98 16.85
N PRO A 102 -7.40 7.59 17.20
CA PRO A 102 -7.72 7.19 18.54
C PRO A 102 -6.89 6.00 19.02
N GLY A 103 -6.34 6.09 20.23
CA GLY A 103 -5.57 5.00 20.82
C GLY A 103 -4.07 4.97 20.48
N TRP A 104 -3.55 5.89 19.67
CA TRP A 104 -2.10 6.07 19.54
C TRP A 104 -1.49 6.41 20.93
N PRO A 105 -0.32 5.84 21.32
CA PRO A 105 0.56 4.96 20.55
C PRO A 105 0.31 3.45 20.75
N PHE A 106 -0.78 3.00 21.36
CA PHE A 106 -1.10 1.57 21.51
C PHE A 106 -1.49 0.93 20.18
N VAL A 107 -2.20 1.65 19.33
CA VAL A 107 -2.46 1.33 17.92
C VAL A 107 -1.75 2.32 17.01
N ARG A 108 -1.46 1.94 15.77
CA ARG A 108 -0.91 2.80 14.72
C ARG A 108 -1.69 2.63 13.43
N CYS A 109 -1.65 3.65 12.55
CA CYS A 109 -2.06 3.43 11.16
C CYS A 109 -1.14 2.41 10.49
N ASN A 110 -1.67 1.69 9.48
CA ASN A 110 -0.92 0.79 8.62
C ASN A 110 -1.18 1.15 7.16
N ASP A 111 -1.92 0.36 6.40
CA ASP A 111 -2.17 0.64 4.99
C ASP A 111 -3.29 1.67 4.80
N ALA A 112 -3.18 2.47 3.73
CA ALA A 112 -4.12 3.52 3.40
C ALA A 112 -4.22 3.73 1.88
N ALA A 113 -5.42 4.06 1.41
CA ALA A 113 -5.67 4.41 0.01
C ALA A 113 -6.80 5.42 -0.12
N VAL A 114 -6.96 5.99 -1.31
CA VAL A 114 -8.01 6.98 -1.59
C VAL A 114 -9.11 6.33 -2.41
N ASP A 115 -10.36 6.50 -1.98
CA ASP A 115 -11.53 5.97 -2.67
C ASP A 115 -11.87 6.75 -3.97
N PRO A 116 -12.69 6.18 -4.87
CA PRO A 116 -13.12 6.86 -6.09
C PRO A 116 -13.96 8.13 -5.88
N ALA A 117 -14.44 8.38 -4.65
CA ALA A 117 -15.12 9.62 -4.26
C ALA A 117 -14.15 10.68 -3.72
N GLY A 118 -12.86 10.34 -3.57
CA GLY A 118 -11.81 11.22 -3.11
C GLY A 118 -11.65 11.30 -1.59
N ALA A 119 -12.22 10.39 -0.82
CA ALA A 119 -11.94 10.26 0.61
C ALA A 119 -10.79 9.27 0.86
N LEU A 120 -10.05 9.50 1.94
CA LEU A 120 -8.95 8.64 2.36
C LEU A 120 -9.50 7.54 3.28
N TRP A 121 -9.13 6.30 2.99
CA TRP A 121 -9.36 5.17 3.87
C TRP A 121 -8.05 4.73 4.50
N VAL A 122 -8.05 4.50 5.79
CA VAL A 122 -6.87 4.03 6.54
C VAL A 122 -7.28 2.95 7.53
N GLY A 123 -6.55 1.87 7.52
CA GLY A 123 -6.69 0.86 8.55
C GLY A 123 -5.61 1.00 9.61
N SER A 124 -5.95 0.71 10.85
CA SER A 124 -5.02 0.64 11.97
C SER A 124 -4.75 -0.79 12.40
N MET A 125 -3.75 -0.96 13.23
CA MET A 125 -3.37 -2.22 13.87
C MET A 125 -2.77 -1.94 15.25
N ARG A 126 -2.61 -2.99 16.09
CA ARG A 126 -1.79 -2.86 17.30
C ARG A 126 -0.39 -2.41 16.90
N ASN A 127 0.10 -1.34 17.52
CA ASN A 127 1.43 -0.83 17.21
C ASN A 127 2.50 -1.87 17.57
N ASN A 128 3.38 -2.15 16.62
CA ASN A 128 4.49 -3.09 16.74
C ASN A 128 5.86 -2.43 16.48
N VAL A 129 5.91 -1.10 16.51
CA VAL A 129 7.13 -0.31 16.29
C VAL A 129 7.41 0.55 17.53
N LYS A 130 8.60 0.41 18.10
CA LYS A 130 9.06 1.21 19.23
C LYS A 130 9.46 2.62 18.78
N ALA A 131 9.60 3.53 19.74
CA ALA A 131 10.05 4.90 19.46
C ALA A 131 11.45 5.00 18.83
N ASN A 132 12.29 3.97 19.00
CA ASN A 132 13.61 3.88 18.35
C ASN A 132 13.60 3.10 17.02
N GLY A 133 12.42 2.72 16.55
CA GLY A 133 12.25 1.97 15.29
C GLY A 133 12.34 0.45 15.41
N ASP A 134 12.77 -0.11 16.54
CA ASP A 134 12.79 -1.56 16.72
C ASP A 134 11.38 -2.15 16.56
N ALA A 135 11.30 -3.28 15.88
CA ALA A 135 10.06 -4.04 15.78
C ALA A 135 9.89 -5.00 16.96
N PHE A 136 8.64 -5.30 17.28
CA PHE A 136 8.25 -6.46 18.08
C PHE A 136 7.12 -7.21 17.36
N PRO A 137 6.85 -8.47 17.75
CA PRO A 137 5.88 -9.28 17.02
C PRO A 137 4.54 -8.59 16.87
N ALA A 138 4.03 -8.53 15.63
CA ALA A 138 2.68 -8.05 15.36
C ALA A 138 1.66 -9.03 15.91
N GLY A 139 0.50 -8.53 16.34
CA GLY A 139 -0.57 -9.36 16.88
C GLY A 139 -1.74 -8.52 17.34
N GLY A 140 -2.70 -9.16 17.98
CA GLY A 140 -3.92 -8.54 18.44
C GLY A 140 -4.96 -8.34 17.34
N ARG A 141 -6.09 -7.74 17.70
CA ARG A 141 -7.20 -7.41 16.79
C ARG A 141 -7.79 -6.06 17.19
N ASP A 142 -6.91 -5.09 17.47
CA ASP A 142 -7.26 -3.77 17.99
C ASP A 142 -7.42 -2.75 16.86
N GLY A 143 -7.19 -3.17 15.62
CA GLY A 143 -7.28 -2.32 14.45
C GLY A 143 -8.72 -1.96 14.08
N VAL A 144 -8.85 -0.81 13.45
CA VAL A 144 -10.12 -0.25 12.94
C VAL A 144 -9.87 0.30 11.54
N LEU A 145 -10.82 0.13 10.64
CA LEU A 145 -10.85 0.76 9.33
C LEU A 145 -11.64 2.07 9.42
N TYR A 146 -10.99 3.18 9.08
CA TYR A 146 -11.57 4.52 9.05
C TYR A 146 -11.69 5.02 7.61
N ARG A 147 -12.70 5.85 7.38
CA ARG A 147 -12.84 6.71 6.20
C ARG A 147 -12.76 8.16 6.65
N ILE A 148 -11.97 8.98 5.94
CA ILE A 148 -11.63 10.35 6.34
C ILE A 148 -11.90 11.27 5.14
N ASP A 149 -12.74 12.28 5.33
CA ASP A 149 -13.01 13.32 4.34
C ASP A 149 -11.93 14.41 4.35
N GLY A 150 -11.88 15.23 3.30
CA GLY A 150 -10.86 16.27 3.13
C GLY A 150 -10.85 17.39 4.16
N ASN A 151 -11.89 17.49 4.99
CA ASN A 151 -11.96 18.39 6.15
C ASN A 151 -11.55 17.72 7.48
N GLY A 152 -11.14 16.43 7.45
CA GLY A 152 -10.77 15.67 8.63
C GLY A 152 -11.93 14.97 9.35
N SER A 153 -13.19 15.14 8.92
CA SER A 153 -14.29 14.34 9.45
C SER A 153 -14.09 12.87 9.10
N ASN A 154 -14.49 11.98 9.99
CA ASN A 154 -14.18 10.56 9.86
C ASN A 154 -15.34 9.67 10.29
N SER A 155 -15.31 8.43 9.83
CA SER A 155 -16.24 7.36 10.21
C SER A 155 -15.52 6.03 10.31
N GLU A 156 -16.00 5.16 11.20
CA GLU A 156 -15.50 3.81 11.39
C GLU A 156 -16.34 2.82 10.58
N TRP A 157 -15.67 1.88 9.91
CA TRP A 157 -16.32 0.92 9.01
C TRP A 157 -16.11 -0.53 9.38
N ARG A 158 -14.99 -0.87 10.01
CA ARG A 158 -14.70 -2.22 10.48
C ARG A 158 -13.84 -2.16 11.74
N ARG A 159 -14.16 -3.01 12.70
CA ARG A 159 -13.40 -3.23 13.94
C ARG A 159 -12.77 -4.62 13.95
N ASP A 160 -12.04 -4.93 14.99
CA ASP A 160 -11.40 -6.23 15.20
C ASP A 160 -10.45 -6.62 14.06
N VAL A 161 -9.72 -5.64 13.51
CA VAL A 161 -8.72 -5.85 12.47
C VAL A 161 -7.39 -6.25 13.11
N GLY A 162 -6.76 -7.29 12.57
CA GLY A 162 -5.43 -7.74 12.95
C GLY A 162 -4.35 -6.83 12.42
N ILE A 163 -3.99 -7.00 11.15
CA ILE A 163 -3.10 -6.12 10.39
C ILE A 163 -3.84 -5.68 9.13
N SER A 164 -4.27 -4.42 9.11
CA SER A 164 -4.94 -3.83 7.96
C SER A 164 -4.01 -3.73 6.78
N ASN A 165 -4.39 -4.32 5.64
CA ASN A 165 -3.68 -4.29 4.38
C ASN A 165 -4.64 -4.34 3.20
N THR A 166 -4.12 -4.13 1.98
CA THR A 166 -4.93 -4.24 0.74
C THR A 166 -6.18 -3.36 0.78
N LEU A 167 -6.04 -2.07 0.53
CA LEU A 167 -7.16 -1.16 0.34
C LEU A 167 -7.21 -0.73 -1.12
N LEU A 168 -8.17 -1.23 -1.89
CA LEU A 168 -8.30 -0.87 -3.31
C LEU A 168 -9.74 -1.03 -3.82
N TRP A 169 -10.03 -0.41 -4.96
CA TRP A 169 -11.34 -0.43 -5.60
C TRP A 169 -11.25 -1.04 -6.99
N SER A 170 -12.30 -1.76 -7.39
CA SER A 170 -12.43 -2.30 -8.76
C SER A 170 -12.46 -1.17 -9.79
N PRO A 171 -12.02 -1.43 -11.06
CA PRO A 171 -12.02 -0.42 -12.12
C PRO A 171 -13.40 0.18 -12.41
N ASP A 172 -14.48 -0.60 -12.25
CA ASP A 172 -15.85 -0.14 -12.39
C ASP A 172 -16.41 0.59 -11.16
N LYS A 173 -15.59 0.71 -10.09
CA LYS A 173 -15.91 1.38 -8.82
C LYS A 173 -17.10 0.75 -8.07
N SER A 174 -17.40 -0.51 -8.32
CA SER A 174 -18.51 -1.22 -7.69
C SER A 174 -18.10 -2.06 -6.48
N ARG A 175 -16.80 -2.30 -6.31
CA ARG A 175 -16.26 -3.14 -5.23
C ARG A 175 -15.11 -2.44 -4.51
N PHE A 176 -15.05 -2.67 -3.20
CA PHE A 176 -13.91 -2.38 -2.33
C PHE A 176 -13.30 -3.69 -1.87
N TYR A 177 -11.98 -3.76 -1.83
CA TYR A 177 -11.22 -4.89 -1.31
C TYR A 177 -10.42 -4.46 -0.09
N PHE A 178 -10.45 -5.31 0.94
CA PHE A 178 -9.77 -5.08 2.21
C PHE A 178 -9.11 -6.36 2.72
N GLY A 179 -7.83 -6.29 3.08
CA GLY A 179 -7.04 -7.40 3.58
C GLY A 179 -6.76 -7.32 5.09
N ASP A 180 -6.67 -8.49 5.72
CA ASP A 180 -6.10 -8.63 7.06
C ASP A 180 -5.06 -9.75 7.03
N THR A 181 -3.80 -9.37 7.21
CA THR A 181 -2.67 -10.31 7.13
C THR A 181 -2.77 -11.44 8.16
N LEU A 182 -3.21 -11.15 9.40
CA LEU A 182 -3.31 -12.16 10.45
C LEU A 182 -4.43 -13.16 10.19
N GLN A 183 -5.45 -12.79 9.43
CA GLN A 183 -6.53 -13.69 9.03
C GLN A 183 -6.23 -14.41 7.70
N ASN A 184 -5.14 -14.06 7.03
CA ASN A 184 -4.79 -14.55 5.69
C ASN A 184 -5.97 -14.49 4.72
N CYS A 185 -6.67 -13.36 4.72
CA CYS A 185 -7.88 -13.15 3.92
C CYS A 185 -7.92 -11.72 3.34
N ILE A 186 -8.36 -11.64 2.09
CA ILE A 186 -8.83 -10.40 1.46
C ILE A 186 -10.33 -10.55 1.27
N TRP A 187 -11.11 -9.61 1.79
CA TRP A 187 -12.55 -9.51 1.59
C TRP A 187 -12.89 -8.57 0.45
N SER A 188 -14.06 -8.77 -0.14
CA SER A 188 -14.70 -7.81 -1.03
C SER A 188 -16.01 -7.31 -0.41
N TYR A 189 -16.30 -6.04 -0.69
CA TYR A 189 -17.52 -5.35 -0.31
C TYR A 189 -18.13 -4.73 -1.56
N ALA A 190 -19.47 -4.67 -1.63
CA ALA A 190 -20.13 -3.75 -2.56
C ALA A 190 -19.77 -2.32 -2.15
N TYR A 191 -19.34 -1.49 -3.10
CA TYR A 191 -19.05 -0.07 -2.89
C TYR A 191 -20.11 0.76 -3.60
N ASP A 192 -20.80 1.62 -2.85
CA ASP A 192 -21.73 2.62 -3.39
C ASP A 192 -21.03 3.97 -3.50
N LEU A 193 -20.77 4.41 -4.73
CA LEU A 193 -20.09 5.68 -5.00
C LEU A 193 -20.94 6.90 -4.61
N GLY A 194 -22.28 6.82 -4.71
CA GLY A 194 -23.20 7.89 -4.35
C GLY A 194 -23.31 8.10 -2.84
N GLU A 195 -23.55 7.01 -2.12
CA GLU A 195 -23.64 6.99 -0.65
C GLU A 195 -22.26 6.94 0.01
N LYS A 196 -21.19 6.71 -0.75
CA LYS A 196 -19.78 6.60 -0.28
C LYS A 196 -19.65 5.55 0.84
N SER A 197 -20.30 4.42 0.65
CA SER A 197 -20.47 3.37 1.65
C SER A 197 -20.02 2.00 1.13
N ILE A 198 -19.75 1.08 2.07
CA ILE A 198 -19.46 -0.33 1.78
C ILE A 198 -20.46 -1.22 2.49
N ALA A 199 -20.81 -2.35 1.86
CA ALA A 199 -21.72 -3.33 2.42
C ALA A 199 -21.43 -4.75 1.89
N GLY A 200 -22.00 -5.77 2.53
CA GLY A 200 -22.00 -7.14 2.00
C GLY A 200 -20.61 -7.78 2.01
N GLU A 201 -19.95 -7.81 3.17
CA GLU A 201 -18.64 -8.46 3.34
C GLU A 201 -18.68 -9.93 2.86
N GLN A 202 -17.74 -10.27 1.96
CA GLN A 202 -17.57 -11.64 1.48
C GLN A 202 -16.08 -11.94 1.29
N PRO A 203 -15.59 -13.17 1.60
CA PRO A 203 -14.23 -13.55 1.25
C PRO A 203 -14.02 -13.47 -0.27
N PHE A 204 -12.95 -12.81 -0.68
CA PHE A 204 -12.53 -12.71 -2.08
C PHE A 204 -11.36 -13.64 -2.36
N PHE A 205 -10.31 -13.59 -1.52
CA PHE A 205 -9.13 -14.43 -1.63
C PHE A 205 -8.62 -14.83 -0.25
N GLN A 206 -8.52 -16.12 0.02
CA GLN A 206 -8.14 -16.64 1.33
C GLN A 206 -7.42 -17.98 1.24
N GLY A 207 -6.71 -18.36 2.30
CA GLY A 207 -6.13 -19.70 2.44
C GLY A 207 -4.91 -19.98 1.56
N PHE A 208 -4.32 -18.97 0.91
CA PHE A 208 -3.07 -19.15 0.17
C PHE A 208 -1.90 -19.33 1.16
N GLU A 209 -1.17 -20.45 1.05
CA GLU A 209 -0.23 -20.89 2.08
C GLU A 209 1.10 -20.14 2.09
N ARG A 210 1.49 -19.49 0.97
CA ARG A 210 2.75 -18.74 0.89
C ARG A 210 2.56 -17.33 1.43
N GLY A 211 2.95 -17.10 2.68
CA GLY A 211 2.93 -15.80 3.36
C GLY A 211 1.52 -15.25 3.62
N GLY A 212 1.43 -14.07 4.23
CA GLY A 212 0.19 -13.33 4.48
C GLY A 212 -0.09 -12.27 3.42
N PRO A 213 -1.38 -11.89 3.16
CA PRO A 213 -1.70 -10.78 2.28
C PRO A 213 -1.16 -9.47 2.87
N ASP A 214 -0.42 -8.73 2.07
CA ASP A 214 0.11 -7.42 2.39
C ASP A 214 -0.48 -6.38 1.42
N GLY A 215 0.23 -5.32 1.05
CA GLY A 215 -0.24 -4.33 0.11
C GLY A 215 -0.57 -4.91 -1.27
N SER A 216 -1.43 -4.23 -2.00
CA SER A 216 -1.92 -4.67 -3.30
C SER A 216 -2.16 -3.50 -4.25
N THR A 217 -2.15 -3.82 -5.54
CA THR A 217 -2.66 -2.95 -6.60
C THR A 217 -3.64 -3.72 -7.49
N ILE A 218 -4.30 -3.01 -8.42
CA ILE A 218 -5.26 -3.61 -9.34
C ILE A 218 -4.95 -3.18 -10.78
N ASP A 219 -5.04 -4.10 -11.73
CA ASP A 219 -4.88 -3.76 -13.14
C ASP A 219 -6.21 -3.32 -13.79
N ALA A 220 -6.12 -2.79 -15.00
CA ALA A 220 -7.27 -2.27 -15.73
C ALA A 220 -8.32 -3.34 -16.08
N ASP A 221 -7.94 -4.61 -16.07
CA ASP A 221 -8.83 -5.76 -16.28
C ASP A 221 -9.47 -6.26 -14.97
N GLY A 222 -9.15 -5.63 -13.83
CA GLY A 222 -9.72 -5.92 -12.51
C GLY A 222 -9.04 -7.07 -11.76
N TYR A 223 -7.85 -7.50 -12.18
CA TYR A 223 -7.08 -8.47 -11.43
C TYR A 223 -6.32 -7.79 -10.29
N VAL A 224 -6.43 -8.35 -9.10
CA VAL A 224 -5.71 -7.88 -7.90
C VAL A 224 -4.30 -8.48 -7.87
N TRP A 225 -3.28 -7.65 -7.70
CA TRP A 225 -1.89 -8.04 -7.53
C TRP A 225 -1.53 -7.86 -6.06
N ASN A 226 -1.45 -8.95 -5.31
CA ASN A 226 -1.23 -8.95 -3.87
C ASN A 226 0.18 -9.39 -3.52
N CYS A 227 0.92 -8.57 -2.80
CA CYS A 227 2.18 -8.92 -2.18
C CYS A 227 1.96 -9.91 -1.04
N ARG A 228 2.82 -10.94 -0.95
CA ARG A 228 2.73 -11.98 0.07
C ARG A 228 3.91 -11.87 1.03
N TYR A 229 3.69 -11.17 2.15
CA TYR A 229 4.69 -11.00 3.19
C TYR A 229 5.15 -12.36 3.74
N GLY A 230 6.46 -12.62 3.68
CA GLY A 230 7.03 -13.93 4.05
C GLY A 230 6.80 -15.04 3.01
N GLY A 231 6.12 -14.75 1.89
CA GLY A 231 5.84 -15.70 0.82
C GLY A 231 6.78 -15.63 -0.38
N GLY A 232 7.60 -14.58 -0.47
CA GLY A 232 8.55 -14.38 -1.57
C GLY A 232 7.88 -14.26 -2.94
N CYS A 233 6.64 -13.79 -3.01
CA CYS A 233 5.91 -13.72 -4.28
C CYS A 233 4.82 -12.65 -4.27
N ILE A 234 4.37 -12.32 -5.48
CA ILE A 234 3.10 -11.63 -5.73
C ILE A 234 2.12 -12.65 -6.30
N VAL A 235 0.87 -12.59 -5.87
CA VAL A 235 -0.21 -13.39 -6.44
C VAL A 235 -1.14 -12.47 -7.24
N ARG A 236 -1.31 -12.77 -8.53
CA ARG A 236 -2.33 -12.13 -9.36
C ARG A 236 -3.62 -12.93 -9.23
N VAL A 237 -4.67 -12.28 -8.75
CA VAL A 237 -5.99 -12.88 -8.46
C VAL A 237 -7.02 -12.31 -9.42
N ALA A 238 -7.74 -13.18 -10.11
CA ALA A 238 -8.81 -12.80 -11.04
C ALA A 238 -10.01 -12.17 -10.30
N PRO A 239 -10.88 -11.41 -10.99
CA PRO A 239 -12.06 -10.77 -10.38
C PRO A 239 -13.03 -11.73 -9.69
N ASP A 240 -12.95 -13.02 -9.97
CA ASP A 240 -13.74 -14.09 -9.34
C ASP A 240 -13.03 -14.76 -8.14
N GLY A 241 -11.85 -14.26 -7.73
CA GLY A 241 -11.07 -14.75 -6.59
C GLY A 241 -10.14 -15.93 -6.90
N ARG A 242 -10.07 -16.40 -8.15
CA ARG A 242 -9.14 -17.48 -8.53
C ARG A 242 -7.74 -16.95 -8.79
N ILE A 243 -6.73 -17.75 -8.46
CA ILE A 243 -5.33 -17.45 -8.78
C ILE A 243 -5.16 -17.53 -10.30
N ASP A 244 -4.69 -16.43 -10.90
CA ASP A 244 -4.27 -16.36 -12.29
C ASP A 244 -2.78 -16.67 -12.42
N ARG A 245 -1.96 -16.06 -11.59
CA ARG A 245 -0.50 -16.22 -11.63
C ARG A 245 0.13 -16.02 -10.25
N VAL A 246 1.21 -16.78 -10.00
CA VAL A 246 2.15 -16.53 -8.91
C VAL A 246 3.46 -16.09 -9.52
N ILE A 247 4.02 -14.98 -9.04
CA ILE A 247 5.24 -14.35 -9.53
C ILE A 247 6.25 -14.37 -8.40
N ASP A 248 7.30 -15.17 -8.55
CA ASP A 248 8.36 -15.27 -7.55
C ASP A 248 9.24 -14.01 -7.55
N LEU A 249 9.67 -13.60 -6.37
CA LEU A 249 10.55 -12.45 -6.16
C LEU A 249 11.87 -12.90 -5.52
N PRO A 250 12.99 -12.20 -5.78
CA PRO A 250 14.30 -12.53 -5.22
C PRO A 250 14.44 -12.09 -3.74
N VAL A 251 13.33 -11.80 -3.06
CA VAL A 251 13.23 -11.41 -1.65
C VAL A 251 12.07 -12.11 -0.99
N SER A 252 12.21 -12.48 0.27
CA SER A 252 11.18 -13.25 1.00
C SER A 252 9.98 -12.41 1.43
N ARG A 253 10.13 -11.08 1.53
CA ARG A 253 9.14 -10.18 2.13
C ARG A 253 8.76 -9.01 1.22
N PRO A 254 8.11 -9.26 0.07
CA PRO A 254 7.43 -8.18 -0.64
C PRO A 254 6.29 -7.64 0.22
N THR A 255 6.14 -6.32 0.27
CA THR A 255 5.22 -5.63 1.17
C THR A 255 4.09 -4.95 0.41
N ASN A 256 4.41 -4.08 -0.55
CA ASN A 256 3.39 -3.34 -1.28
C ASN A 256 3.77 -3.20 -2.76
N CYS A 257 2.80 -2.86 -3.61
CA CYS A 257 3.05 -2.66 -5.03
C CYS A 257 2.10 -1.62 -5.65
N THR A 258 2.57 -0.97 -6.71
CA THR A 258 1.77 -0.06 -7.52
C THR A 258 2.20 -0.13 -8.98
N PHE A 259 1.27 0.09 -9.89
CA PHE A 259 1.59 0.27 -11.30
C PHE A 259 2.03 1.69 -11.61
N GLY A 260 3.00 1.82 -12.50
CA GLY A 260 3.51 3.12 -12.92
C GLY A 260 4.28 3.05 -14.22
N GLY A 261 5.20 4.02 -14.40
CA GLY A 261 5.91 4.22 -15.64
C GLY A 261 5.09 4.99 -16.68
N PRO A 262 5.72 5.41 -17.79
CA PRO A 262 5.07 6.26 -18.80
C PRO A 262 3.79 5.65 -19.40
N GLN A 263 3.75 4.32 -19.54
CA GLN A 263 2.61 3.58 -20.09
C GLN A 263 1.72 2.94 -19.01
N GLY A 264 2.07 3.08 -17.72
CA GLY A 264 1.33 2.50 -16.61
C GLY A 264 1.45 0.97 -16.50
N ASN A 265 2.46 0.36 -17.12
CA ASN A 265 2.64 -1.09 -17.22
C ASN A 265 3.93 -1.61 -16.55
N VAL A 266 4.55 -0.80 -15.71
CA VAL A 266 5.63 -1.23 -14.82
C VAL A 266 5.05 -1.43 -13.43
N LEU A 267 5.18 -2.64 -12.88
CA LEU A 267 4.82 -2.91 -11.49
C LEU A 267 6.02 -2.59 -10.61
N TYR A 268 5.90 -1.62 -9.72
CA TYR A 268 6.88 -1.29 -8.70
C TYR A 268 6.50 -1.96 -7.39
N ILE A 269 7.50 -2.47 -6.67
CA ILE A 269 7.27 -3.32 -5.50
C ILE A 269 8.24 -2.92 -4.39
N THR A 270 7.74 -2.66 -3.21
CA THR A 270 8.54 -2.50 -1.99
C THR A 270 8.76 -3.85 -1.30
N SER A 271 9.78 -3.91 -0.47
CA SER A 271 10.07 -5.09 0.33
C SER A 271 10.61 -4.71 1.70
N ALA A 272 10.53 -5.65 2.64
CA ALA A 272 11.16 -5.55 3.95
C ALA A 272 12.47 -6.35 3.98
N SER A 273 13.36 -5.97 4.92
CA SER A 273 14.54 -6.75 5.23
C SER A 273 14.17 -8.18 5.66
N PRO A 274 15.02 -9.18 5.39
CA PRO A 274 14.75 -10.56 5.80
C PRO A 274 14.70 -10.72 7.34
N GLU A 275 14.26 -11.89 7.78
CA GLU A 275 14.32 -12.24 9.20
C GLU A 275 15.74 -12.14 9.76
N PRO A 276 15.91 -11.77 11.03
CA PRO A 276 17.22 -11.79 11.68
C PRO A 276 17.93 -13.13 11.48
N GLY A 277 19.20 -13.08 11.07
CA GLY A 277 19.99 -14.28 10.78
C GLY A 277 19.88 -14.80 9.33
N HIS A 278 19.03 -14.23 8.52
CA HIS A 278 18.97 -14.49 7.07
C HIS A 278 19.57 -13.33 6.29
N TRP A 279 20.12 -13.64 5.13
CA TRP A 279 20.69 -12.64 4.24
C TRP A 279 20.05 -12.74 2.86
N GLU A 280 19.62 -11.60 2.35
CA GLU A 280 19.12 -11.44 0.98
C GLU A 280 19.81 -10.23 0.36
N ARG A 281 20.36 -10.41 -0.84
CA ARG A 281 21.17 -9.37 -1.51
C ARG A 281 20.44 -8.02 -1.64
N PHE A 282 19.14 -8.05 -1.85
CA PHE A 282 18.30 -6.89 -2.08
C PHE A 282 17.11 -6.80 -1.13
N GLY A 283 17.17 -7.47 0.04
CA GLY A 283 16.15 -7.37 1.06
C GLY A 283 15.93 -5.91 1.48
N GLY A 284 14.69 -5.46 1.53
CA GLY A 284 14.32 -4.07 1.77
C GLY A 284 14.54 -3.14 0.58
N GLY A 285 14.72 -3.67 -0.63
CA GLY A 285 14.86 -2.87 -1.85
C GLY A 285 13.54 -2.55 -2.54
N LEU A 286 13.58 -1.57 -3.45
CA LEU A 286 12.52 -1.26 -4.40
C LEU A 286 12.78 -2.00 -5.71
N PHE A 287 11.77 -2.75 -6.19
CA PHE A 287 11.84 -3.53 -7.41
C PHE A 287 10.91 -2.96 -8.49
N ALA A 288 11.23 -3.30 -9.74
CA ALA A 288 10.41 -3.05 -10.92
C ALA A 288 10.26 -4.32 -11.75
N ILE A 289 9.05 -4.55 -12.27
CA ILE A 289 8.73 -5.62 -13.21
C ILE A 289 8.00 -5.00 -14.39
N GLN A 290 8.54 -5.20 -15.61
CA GLN A 290 7.83 -4.82 -16.83
C GLN A 290 6.74 -5.85 -17.14
N THR A 291 5.53 -5.37 -17.40
CA THR A 291 4.38 -6.21 -17.77
C THR A 291 3.77 -5.75 -19.11
N ASN A 292 2.84 -6.53 -19.65
CA ASN A 292 2.02 -6.13 -20.80
C ASN A 292 0.59 -5.74 -20.43
N VAL A 293 0.32 -5.57 -19.12
CA VAL A 293 -0.95 -5.04 -18.61
C VAL A 293 -0.70 -3.69 -17.92
N ALA A 294 -1.68 -2.81 -17.98
CA ALA A 294 -1.61 -1.52 -17.32
C ALA A 294 -2.42 -1.53 -16.01
N GLY A 295 -1.93 -0.84 -15.01
CA GLY A 295 -2.66 -0.63 -13.76
C GLY A 295 -3.66 0.51 -13.84
N MET A 296 -4.45 0.66 -12.79
CA MET A 296 -5.31 1.81 -12.59
C MET A 296 -4.48 3.02 -12.09
N ASN A 297 -4.94 4.22 -12.42
CA ASN A 297 -4.37 5.43 -11.80
C ASN A 297 -4.84 5.52 -10.34
N GLU A 298 -3.95 5.97 -9.47
CA GLU A 298 -4.30 6.28 -8.09
C GLU A 298 -5.34 7.40 -8.01
N ASN A 299 -6.29 7.26 -7.08
CA ASN A 299 -7.24 8.32 -6.77
C ASN A 299 -6.53 9.43 -5.95
N LYS A 300 -7.04 10.66 -6.03
CA LYS A 300 -6.49 11.79 -5.29
C LYS A 300 -7.38 12.18 -4.13
N PHE A 301 -6.80 12.32 -2.95
CA PHE A 301 -7.49 12.79 -1.76
C PHE A 301 -7.99 14.23 -1.96
N GLN A 302 -9.30 14.40 -1.96
CA GLN A 302 -9.94 15.69 -2.23
C GLN A 302 -9.94 16.54 -0.96
N LEU A 303 -9.04 17.52 -0.92
CA LEU A 303 -8.96 18.49 0.18
C LEU A 303 -10.02 19.58 0.00
N THR A 304 -10.76 19.89 1.03
CA THR A 304 -11.78 20.96 1.07
C THR A 304 -11.22 22.23 1.69
#